data_4a98f5f6eb381771acc386d54d4b4112
#
_entry.id   4a98f5f6eb381771acc386d54d4b4112
#
_cell.length_a   1.000
_cell.length_b   1.000
_cell.length_c   1.000
_cell.angle_alpha   90.00
_cell.angle_beta   90.00
_cell.angle_gamma   90.00
#
_symmetry.space_group_name_H-M   'P 1'
#
loop_
_entity.id
_entity.type
_entity.pdbx_description
1 polymer ?
#
loop_
_entity_poly.entity_id
_entity_poly.type
_entity_poly.pdbx_seq_one_letter_code
_entity_poly.pdbx_strand_id
1 'polypeptide(L)' 'MNDSSKYVFGGFPVTSVNILRLISELEGSYQLTKYMGFKEDMDTLEEIKKRYYKMYFKLAKEEKSC' A
#
# COMPACT_ATOMS: atom_id res chain seq x y z
N MET A 1 16.79 15.16 8.82
CA MET A 1 16.47 14.83 8.73
C MET A 1 15.94 14.32 9.42
N ASN A 2 15.64 14.04 9.74
CA ASN A 2 15.22 14.01 10.49
C ASN A 2 14.30 13.25 11.06
N ASP A 3 13.44 13.47 11.73
CA ASP A 3 12.53 12.67 12.23
C ASP A 3 11.74 12.04 11.26
N SER A 4 11.59 12.54 10.15
CA SER A 4 10.82 11.90 9.15
C SER A 4 11.47 10.65 8.67
N SER A 5 12.68 10.38 9.09
CA SER A 5 13.33 9.17 8.62
C SER A 5 12.59 7.92 9.06
N LYS A 6 11.81 7.96 10.14
CA LYS A 6 11.08 6.79 10.52
C LYS A 6 9.85 6.57 9.64
N TYR A 7 9.47 7.55 8.83
CA TYR A 7 8.34 7.42 7.94
C TYR A 7 8.77 7.41 6.48
N VAL A 8 10.03 7.10 6.21
CA VAL A 8 10.54 7.14 4.85
C VAL A 8 11.10 5.79 4.47
N PHE A 9 10.65 5.27 3.34
CA PHE A 9 11.10 4.02 2.84
C PHE A 9 11.57 4.25 1.45
N GLY A 10 12.84 4.00 1.19
CA GLY A 10 13.37 4.18 -0.15
C GLY A 10 13.19 5.59 -0.66
N GLY A 11 13.18 6.56 0.23
CA GLY A 11 13.05 7.94 -0.17
C GLY A 11 11.64 8.48 -0.22
N PHE A 12 10.65 7.66 0.08
CA PHE A 12 9.26 8.12 0.03
C PHE A 12 8.64 8.12 1.41
N PRO A 13 7.96 9.19 1.80
CA PRO A 13 7.30 9.22 3.10
C PRO A 13 6.09 8.29 3.11
N VAL A 14 5.77 7.79 4.29
CA VAL A 14 4.63 6.92 4.47
C VAL A 14 3.41 7.79 4.75
N THR A 15 2.69 8.12 3.70
CA THR A 15 1.49 8.95 3.79
C THR A 15 0.34 8.22 3.15
N SER A 16 -0.87 8.68 3.39
CA SER A 16 -2.05 8.05 2.79
C SER A 16 -1.98 8.09 1.27
N VAL A 17 -1.46 9.18 0.73
CA VAL A 17 -1.35 9.31 -0.72
C VAL A 17 -0.41 8.26 -1.29
N ASN A 18 0.74 8.08 -0.65
CA ASN A 18 1.71 7.12 -1.15
C ASN A 18 1.24 5.68 -0.93
N ILE A 19 0.51 5.44 0.15
CA ILE A 19 -0.07 4.11 0.36
C ILE A 19 -1.12 3.82 -0.71
N LEU A 20 -1.91 4.83 -1.07
CA LEU A 20 -2.90 4.66 -2.11
C LEU A 20 -2.26 4.33 -3.45
N ARG A 21 -1.13 4.99 -3.75
CA ARG A 21 -0.37 4.68 -4.96
C ARG A 21 0.12 3.24 -4.94
N LEU A 22 0.57 2.81 -3.77
CA LEU A 22 1.05 1.44 -3.62
C LEU A 22 -0.08 0.45 -3.85
N ILE A 23 -1.26 0.75 -3.32
CA ILE A 23 -2.44 -0.09 -3.55
C ILE A 23 -2.75 -0.17 -5.03
N SER A 24 -2.63 0.95 -5.72
CA SER A 24 -2.88 1.00 -7.15
C SER A 24 -1.91 0.10 -7.91
N GLU A 25 -0.64 0.11 -7.51
CA GLU A 25 0.35 -0.75 -8.14
C GLU A 25 0.06 -2.22 -7.86
N LEU A 26 -0.38 -2.51 -6.63
CA LEU A 26 -0.73 -3.87 -6.28
C LEU A 26 -1.94 -4.35 -7.10
N GLU A 27 -2.85 -3.45 -7.37
CA GLU A 27 -4.01 -3.80 -8.17
C GLU A 27 -3.58 -4.23 -9.58
N GLY A 28 -2.64 -3.50 -10.17
CA GLY A 28 -2.12 -3.86 -11.45
C GLY A 28 -1.41 -5.20 -11.44
N SER A 29 -0.61 -5.43 -10.40
CA SER A 29 0.07 -6.71 -10.25
C SER A 29 -0.93 -7.85 -10.05
N TYR A 30 -1.99 -7.59 -9.30
CA TYR A 30 -3.01 -8.59 -9.06
C TYR A 30 -3.69 -8.99 -10.37
N GLN A 31 -4.04 -8.00 -11.20
CA GLN A 31 -4.69 -8.29 -12.48
C GLN A 31 -3.78 -9.10 -13.38
N LEU A 32 -2.51 -8.76 -13.40
CA LEU A 32 -1.55 -9.48 -14.23
C LEU A 32 -1.38 -10.91 -13.74
N THR A 33 -1.26 -11.08 -12.43
CA THR A 33 -1.12 -12.39 -11.83
C THR A 33 -2.33 -13.26 -12.10
N LYS A 34 -3.50 -12.64 -12.03
CA LYS A 34 -4.75 -13.32 -12.32
C LYS A 34 -4.78 -13.80 -13.78
N TYR A 35 -4.33 -12.93 -14.67
CA TYR A 35 -4.30 -13.25 -16.08
C TYR A 35 -3.38 -14.44 -16.35
N MET A 36 -2.28 -14.53 -15.61
CA MET A 36 -1.33 -15.62 -15.75
C MET A 36 -1.77 -16.88 -15.02
N GLY A 37 -2.76 -16.79 -14.16
CA GLY A 37 -3.25 -17.95 -13.45
C GLY A 37 -2.45 -18.35 -12.23
N PHE A 38 -1.67 -17.43 -11.67
CA PHE A 38 -0.87 -17.72 -10.49
C PHE A 38 -1.74 -17.55 -9.25
N LYS A 39 -2.42 -18.61 -8.89
CA LYS A 39 -3.43 -18.55 -7.84
C LYS A 39 -2.87 -18.20 -6.47
N GLU A 40 -1.75 -18.79 -6.11
CA GLU A 40 -1.15 -18.52 -4.81
C GLU A 40 -0.71 -17.08 -4.70
N ASP A 41 -0.17 -16.55 -5.78
CA ASP A 41 0.28 -15.17 -5.77
C ASP A 41 -0.90 -14.21 -5.68
N MET A 42 -2.01 -14.58 -6.29
CA MET A 42 -3.23 -13.77 -6.18
C MET A 42 -3.67 -13.66 -4.73
N ASP A 43 -3.67 -14.78 -4.02
CA ASP A 43 -4.08 -14.78 -2.63
C ASP A 43 -3.14 -13.92 -1.79
N THR A 44 -1.85 -14.04 -2.04
CA THR A 44 -0.86 -13.26 -1.30
C THR A 44 -1.04 -11.78 -1.56
N LEU A 45 -1.23 -11.42 -2.82
CA LEU A 45 -1.42 -10.03 -3.18
C LEU A 45 -2.68 -9.46 -2.57
N GLU A 46 -3.72 -10.27 -2.49
CA GLU A 46 -4.96 -9.82 -1.90
C GLU A 46 -4.80 -9.53 -0.40
N GLU A 47 -4.05 -10.36 0.29
CA GLU A 47 -3.78 -10.14 1.69
C GLU A 47 -2.96 -8.89 1.92
N ILE A 48 -1.95 -8.70 1.11
CA ILE A 48 -1.13 -7.51 1.21
C ILE A 48 -1.97 -6.27 0.95
N LYS A 49 -2.83 -6.35 -0.04
CA LYS A 49 -3.70 -5.23 -0.39
C LYS A 49 -4.61 -4.87 0.78
N LYS A 50 -5.16 -5.87 1.45
CA LYS A 50 -6.01 -5.64 2.61
C LYS A 50 -5.25 -4.91 3.72
N ARG A 51 -4.02 -5.30 3.95
CA ARG A 51 -3.19 -4.66 4.96
C ARG A 51 -2.95 -3.20 4.62
N TYR A 52 -2.70 -2.94 3.35
CA TYR A 52 -2.45 -1.56 2.93
C TYR A 52 -3.70 -0.70 2.97
N TYR A 53 -4.87 -1.29 2.73
CA TYR A 53 -6.10 -0.55 2.88
C TYR A 53 -6.33 -0.13 4.33
N LYS A 54 -6.06 -1.03 5.26
CA LYS A 54 -6.18 -0.68 6.67
C LYS A 54 -5.23 0.44 7.03
N MET A 55 -4.01 0.36 6.52
CA MET A 55 -3.01 1.38 6.76
C MET A 55 -3.45 2.71 6.16
N TYR A 56 -3.98 2.65 4.97
CA TYR A 56 -4.45 3.85 4.29
C TYR A 56 -5.54 4.57 5.10
N PHE A 57 -6.52 3.83 5.55
CA PHE A 57 -7.62 4.44 6.29
C PHE A 57 -7.12 5.02 7.60
N LYS A 58 -6.21 4.34 8.26
CA LYS A 58 -5.64 4.85 9.49
C LYS A 58 -4.87 6.15 9.26
N LEU A 59 -4.04 6.16 8.25
CA LEU A 59 -3.25 7.35 7.93
C LEU A 59 -4.14 8.52 7.51
N ALA A 60 -5.14 8.23 6.69
CA ALA A 60 -6.04 9.28 6.24
C ALA A 60 -6.78 9.90 7.42
N LYS A 61 -7.15 9.07 8.38
CA LYS A 61 -7.84 9.55 9.55
C LYS A 61 -6.93 10.42 10.40
N GLU A 62 -5.70 9.99 10.58
CA GLU A 62 -4.74 10.75 11.36
C GLU A 62 -4.42 12.09 10.70
N GLU A 63 -4.26 12.08 9.39
CA GLU A 63 -3.98 13.30 8.66
C GLU A 63 -5.13 14.29 8.74
N LYS A 64 -6.33 13.75 8.81
CA LYS A 64 -7.50 14.60 8.88
C LYS A 64 -7.72 15.18 10.26
N SER A 65 -7.29 14.48 11.28
CA SER A 65 -7.49 14.91 12.65
C SER A 65 -6.70 16.12 13.02
N CYS A 66 -5.73 16.50 12.27
CA CYS A 66 -4.97 17.71 12.58
C CYS A 66 -5.68 18.99 12.25
#